data_e7e634ead16d52274ac16aeca94c0822
#
_entry.id   e7e634ead16d52274ac16aeca94c0822
#
_cell.length_a   1.000
_cell.length_b   1.000
_cell.length_c   1.000
_cell.angle_alpha   90.00
_cell.angle_beta   90.00
_cell.angle_gamma   90.00
#
_symmetry.space_group_name_H-M   'P 1'
#
loop_
_entity.id
_entity.type
_entity.pdbx_description
1 polymer ?
#
loop_
_entity_poly.entity_id
_entity_poly.type
_entity_poly.pdbx_seq_one_letter_code
_entity_poly.pdbx_strand_id
1 'polypeptide(L)'
;MSLQNDEEEIPENQVTAEEFLAAQKSAIRKKSWWGIGIGAFLVLAHLALFSIVIFSNRLEDVLTWKDLFKSIFFILGLFAFAGGIYGLRYAKNLTIEDYIASPEAIEFARQSALTTPIYTYILVASIVCVTLAQFSIGLQKSVDLAGFDKPVFLQNGEWWRILTGGALHGGFLHIYFNGQALYGFGGLIEFLSNRAHLTIVFLLSIIGGGLLSLALLPEGTSVGASGGIMGLIGYLAIYGYRRKRQLPPDFLKSMLVNIGFIAAFGVFAWQIIDNFAHLGGLLVGAVYGFLQIPRDFEKNPRDILFFTELVGAIALGIFIATCIFSISLFLKS
;
A
#
# COMPACT_ATOMS: atom_id res chain seq x y z
N MET A 1 24.76 -50.98 39.22
CA MET A 1 24.38 -49.56 39.11
C MET A 1 23.85 -49.40 37.68
N SER A 2 22.53 -49.65 37.54
CA SER A 2 21.84 -49.69 36.26
C SER A 2 21.49 -48.23 35.85
N LEU A 3 22.01 -47.77 34.71
CA LEU A 3 21.55 -46.54 34.07
C LEU A 3 20.15 -46.84 33.53
N GLN A 4 19.13 -46.28 34.15
CA GLN A 4 17.81 -46.17 33.56
C GLN A 4 17.89 -45.17 32.42
N ASN A 5 17.57 -45.62 31.20
CA ASN A 5 17.23 -44.76 30.09
C ASN A 5 15.89 -44.12 30.38
N ASP A 6 15.91 -42.87 30.79
CA ASP A 6 14.72 -42.03 30.74
C ASP A 6 14.44 -41.75 29.24
N GLU A 7 13.64 -42.60 28.61
CA GLU A 7 12.95 -42.23 27.38
C GLU A 7 11.95 -41.12 27.78
N GLU A 8 12.27 -39.86 27.45
CA GLU A 8 11.31 -38.78 27.51
C GLU A 8 10.12 -39.15 26.63
N GLU A 9 9.00 -39.51 27.30
CA GLU A 9 7.70 -39.64 26.62
C GLU A 9 7.36 -38.30 25.95
N ILE A 10 7.46 -38.23 24.63
CA ILE A 10 6.98 -37.10 23.83
C ILE A 10 5.47 -37.03 24.08
N PRO A 11 4.92 -35.87 24.52
CA PRO A 11 3.51 -35.76 24.82
C PRO A 11 2.68 -36.08 23.57
N GLU A 12 1.69 -36.96 23.72
CA GLU A 12 0.82 -37.57 22.70
C GLU A 12 -0.03 -36.56 21.90
N ASN A 13 0.22 -35.25 22.07
CA ASN A 13 -0.56 -34.14 21.52
C ASN A 13 0.27 -33.19 20.61
N GLN A 14 1.42 -33.63 20.12
CA GLN A 14 2.18 -32.83 19.14
C GLN A 14 1.65 -33.08 17.73
N VAL A 15 1.02 -32.03 17.14
CA VAL A 15 0.61 -32.00 15.74
C VAL A 15 1.83 -32.32 14.86
N THR A 16 1.76 -33.38 14.07
CA THR A 16 2.86 -33.74 13.17
C THR A 16 3.05 -32.68 12.08
N ALA A 17 4.27 -32.59 11.53
CA ALA A 17 4.56 -31.66 10.42
C ALA A 17 3.62 -31.89 9.22
N GLU A 18 3.23 -33.15 8.98
CA GLU A 18 2.29 -33.50 7.91
C GLU A 18 0.87 -33.02 8.20
N GLU A 19 0.38 -33.19 9.42
CA GLU A 19 -0.93 -32.70 9.86
C GLU A 19 -0.98 -31.17 9.82
N PHE A 20 0.06 -30.49 10.28
CA PHE A 20 0.19 -29.05 10.17
C PHE A 20 0.11 -28.60 8.71
N LEU A 21 0.90 -29.20 7.82
CA LEU A 21 0.91 -28.86 6.39
C LEU A 21 -0.45 -29.13 5.74
N ALA A 22 -1.10 -30.25 6.08
CA ALA A 22 -2.44 -30.59 5.57
C ALA A 22 -3.48 -29.54 6.02
N ALA A 23 -3.43 -29.12 7.28
CA ALA A 23 -4.32 -28.07 7.82
C ALA A 23 -4.10 -26.73 7.09
N GLN A 24 -2.85 -26.34 6.86
CA GLN A 24 -2.53 -25.12 6.14
C GLN A 24 -3.00 -25.16 4.67
N LYS A 25 -2.73 -26.27 3.98
CA LYS A 25 -3.24 -26.47 2.60
C LYS A 25 -4.77 -26.38 2.55
N SER A 26 -5.46 -26.97 3.52
CA SER A 26 -6.92 -26.92 3.64
C SER A 26 -7.41 -25.48 3.85
N ALA A 27 -6.79 -24.73 4.76
CA ALA A 27 -7.14 -23.35 5.05
C ALA A 27 -6.94 -22.42 3.84
N ILE A 28 -5.80 -22.56 3.13
CA ILE A 28 -5.54 -21.81 1.91
C ILE A 28 -6.54 -22.16 0.82
N ARG A 29 -6.83 -23.45 0.60
CA ARG A 29 -7.84 -23.90 -0.37
C ARG A 29 -9.21 -23.32 -0.07
N LYS A 30 -9.64 -23.35 1.20
CA LYS A 30 -10.91 -22.78 1.64
C LYS A 30 -10.99 -21.28 1.33
N LYS A 31 -9.97 -20.50 1.70
CA LYS A 31 -9.87 -19.07 1.38
C LYS A 31 -9.88 -18.83 -0.13
N SER A 32 -9.16 -19.65 -0.89
CA SER A 32 -9.07 -19.56 -2.35
C SER A 32 -10.42 -19.80 -3.03
N TRP A 33 -11.17 -20.80 -2.58
CA TRP A 33 -12.53 -21.04 -3.09
C TRP A 33 -13.50 -19.91 -2.75
N TRP A 34 -13.37 -19.30 -1.56
CA TRP A 34 -14.11 -18.08 -1.23
C TRP A 34 -13.73 -16.93 -2.17
N GLY A 35 -12.44 -16.74 -2.44
CA GLY A 35 -11.95 -15.74 -3.39
C GLY A 35 -12.54 -15.95 -4.80
N ILE A 36 -12.54 -17.19 -5.31
CA ILE A 36 -13.13 -17.55 -6.59
C ILE A 36 -14.65 -17.29 -6.59
N GLY A 37 -15.36 -17.73 -5.54
CA GLY A 37 -16.82 -17.56 -5.44
C GLY A 37 -17.24 -16.10 -5.39
N ILE A 38 -16.62 -15.32 -4.50
CA ILE A 38 -16.89 -13.88 -4.37
C ILE A 38 -16.48 -13.15 -5.67
N GLY A 39 -15.31 -13.48 -6.22
CA GLY A 39 -14.83 -12.87 -7.44
C GLY A 39 -15.77 -13.14 -8.63
N ALA A 40 -16.16 -14.40 -8.82
CA ALA A 40 -17.13 -14.78 -9.85
C ALA A 40 -18.49 -14.09 -9.65
N PHE A 41 -18.98 -14.04 -8.41
CA PHE A 41 -20.22 -13.36 -8.08
C PHE A 41 -20.18 -11.87 -8.45
N LEU A 42 -19.13 -11.15 -8.03
CA LEU A 42 -18.98 -9.73 -8.31
C LEU A 42 -18.90 -9.47 -9.83
N VAL A 43 -18.13 -10.27 -10.56
CA VAL A 43 -18.02 -10.15 -12.02
C VAL A 43 -19.35 -10.44 -12.69
N LEU A 44 -20.01 -11.55 -12.38
CA LEU A 44 -21.25 -11.95 -13.02
C LEU A 44 -22.41 -11.01 -12.66
N ALA A 45 -22.54 -10.62 -11.40
CA ALA A 45 -23.55 -9.66 -10.95
C ALA A 45 -23.38 -8.31 -11.68
N HIS A 46 -22.12 -7.86 -11.81
CA HIS A 46 -21.85 -6.61 -12.49
C HIS A 46 -22.13 -6.70 -13.99
N LEU A 47 -21.74 -7.80 -14.64
CA LEU A 47 -22.08 -8.08 -16.05
C LEU A 47 -23.60 -8.12 -16.26
N ALA A 48 -24.35 -8.77 -15.38
CA ALA A 48 -25.80 -8.84 -15.47
C ALA A 48 -26.47 -7.47 -15.33
N LEU A 49 -26.08 -6.70 -14.29
CA LEU A 49 -26.59 -5.34 -14.09
C LEU A 49 -26.26 -4.44 -15.29
N PHE A 50 -25.03 -4.50 -15.78
CA PHE A 50 -24.57 -3.71 -16.91
C PHE A 50 -25.33 -4.07 -18.19
N SER A 51 -25.56 -5.37 -18.43
CA SER A 51 -26.37 -5.86 -19.56
C SER A 51 -27.84 -5.36 -19.48
N ILE A 52 -28.47 -5.42 -18.30
CA ILE A 52 -29.83 -4.92 -18.08
C ILE A 52 -29.92 -3.42 -18.42
N VAL A 53 -28.92 -2.63 -17.99
CA VAL A 53 -28.88 -1.18 -18.25
C VAL A 53 -28.74 -0.89 -19.75
N ILE A 54 -27.82 -1.57 -20.45
CA ILE A 54 -27.60 -1.38 -21.89
C ILE A 54 -28.83 -1.82 -22.67
N PHE A 55 -29.39 -3.01 -22.41
CA PHE A 55 -30.52 -3.54 -23.16
C PHE A 55 -31.88 -2.90 -22.80
N SER A 56 -31.96 -2.11 -21.72
CA SER A 56 -33.17 -1.38 -21.36
C SER A 56 -33.45 -0.13 -22.20
N ASN A 57 -32.58 0.20 -23.16
CA ASN A 57 -32.60 1.41 -24.02
C ASN A 57 -32.77 2.74 -23.27
N ARG A 58 -32.48 2.76 -21.96
CA ARG A 58 -32.59 3.98 -21.16
C ARG A 58 -31.32 4.85 -21.13
N LEU A 59 -30.17 4.26 -21.53
CA LEU A 59 -28.85 4.91 -21.42
C LEU A 59 -27.90 4.48 -22.56
N GLU A 60 -28.38 4.03 -23.71
CA GLU A 60 -27.54 3.57 -24.84
C GLU A 60 -26.55 4.64 -25.32
N ASP A 61 -26.91 5.92 -25.24
CA ASP A 61 -26.05 7.03 -25.64
C ASP A 61 -25.02 7.42 -24.57
N VAL A 62 -25.12 6.87 -23.34
CA VAL A 62 -24.32 7.30 -22.19
C VAL A 62 -23.38 6.19 -21.68
N LEU A 63 -23.75 4.92 -21.78
CA LEU A 63 -22.99 3.78 -21.25
C LEU A 63 -22.50 2.86 -22.38
N THR A 64 -21.22 2.57 -22.39
CA THR A 64 -20.57 1.64 -23.31
C THR A 64 -19.95 0.47 -22.57
N TRP A 65 -19.67 -0.66 -23.25
CA TRP A 65 -18.98 -1.79 -22.66
C TRP A 65 -17.61 -1.44 -22.06
N LYS A 66 -16.99 -0.32 -22.49
CA LYS A 66 -15.75 0.20 -21.89
C LYS A 66 -15.97 0.68 -20.45
N ASP A 67 -17.18 1.09 -20.10
CA ASP A 67 -17.51 1.59 -18.76
C ASP A 67 -17.60 0.47 -17.72
N LEU A 68 -17.74 -0.79 -18.16
CA LEU A 68 -17.65 -1.96 -17.29
C LEU A 68 -16.32 -1.98 -16.51
N PHE A 69 -15.22 -1.63 -17.18
CA PHE A 69 -13.89 -1.59 -16.58
C PHE A 69 -13.63 -0.36 -15.69
N LYS A 70 -14.59 0.57 -15.59
CA LYS A 70 -14.55 1.68 -14.64
C LYS A 70 -15.08 1.28 -13.25
N SER A 71 -15.78 0.17 -13.16
CA SER A 71 -16.34 -0.29 -11.89
C SER A 71 -15.28 -0.93 -11.02
N ILE A 72 -15.05 -0.33 -9.84
CA ILE A 72 -14.14 -0.89 -8.84
C ILE A 72 -14.57 -2.29 -8.41
N PHE A 73 -15.87 -2.59 -8.33
CA PHE A 73 -16.36 -3.91 -7.95
C PHE A 73 -16.07 -4.97 -9.01
N PHE A 74 -16.16 -4.63 -10.30
CA PHE A 74 -15.78 -5.53 -11.38
C PHE A 74 -14.29 -5.85 -11.33
N ILE A 75 -13.44 -4.82 -11.16
CA ILE A 75 -12.00 -4.96 -11.07
C ILE A 75 -11.61 -5.81 -9.84
N LEU A 76 -12.15 -5.50 -8.66
CA LEU A 76 -11.91 -6.29 -7.45
C LEU A 76 -12.38 -7.73 -7.61
N GLY A 77 -13.50 -7.94 -8.30
CA GLY A 77 -14.00 -9.29 -8.64
C GLY A 77 -13.00 -10.09 -9.47
N LEU A 78 -12.40 -9.49 -10.51
CA LEU A 78 -11.37 -10.11 -11.32
C LEU A 78 -10.12 -10.47 -10.50
N PHE A 79 -9.65 -9.54 -9.64
CA PHE A 79 -8.49 -9.80 -8.79
C PHE A 79 -8.76 -10.88 -7.73
N ALA A 80 -9.95 -10.88 -7.12
CA ALA A 80 -10.36 -11.92 -6.16
C ALA A 80 -10.43 -13.30 -6.83
N PHE A 81 -10.97 -13.37 -8.04
CA PHE A 81 -11.07 -14.60 -8.83
C PHE A 81 -9.68 -15.13 -9.21
N ALA A 82 -8.83 -14.26 -9.77
CA ALA A 82 -7.46 -14.62 -10.14
C ALA A 82 -6.61 -15.00 -8.92
N GLY A 83 -6.72 -14.24 -7.82
CA GLY A 83 -6.06 -14.54 -6.55
C GLY A 83 -6.49 -15.88 -5.95
N GLY A 84 -7.76 -16.23 -6.06
CA GLY A 84 -8.27 -17.53 -5.65
C GLY A 84 -7.68 -18.68 -6.48
N ILE A 85 -7.59 -18.54 -7.82
CA ILE A 85 -6.92 -19.53 -8.69
C ILE A 85 -5.44 -19.65 -8.31
N TYR A 86 -4.76 -18.54 -8.12
CA TYR A 86 -3.36 -18.54 -7.68
C TYR A 86 -3.20 -19.28 -6.34
N GLY A 87 -4.06 -18.98 -5.36
CA GLY A 87 -4.03 -19.62 -4.05
C GLY A 87 -4.26 -21.14 -4.11
N LEU A 88 -5.12 -21.65 -5.00
CA LEU A 88 -5.27 -23.10 -5.23
C LEU A 88 -3.99 -23.72 -5.78
N ARG A 89 -3.34 -23.05 -6.75
CA ARG A 89 -2.05 -23.52 -7.29
C ARG A 89 -0.96 -23.49 -6.25
N TYR A 90 -0.89 -22.42 -5.47
CA TYR A 90 0.06 -22.27 -4.37
C TYR A 90 -0.13 -23.39 -3.33
N ALA A 91 -1.36 -23.63 -2.86
CA ALA A 91 -1.65 -24.71 -1.92
C ALA A 91 -1.30 -26.10 -2.42
N LYS A 92 -1.34 -26.34 -3.75
CA LYS A 92 -0.92 -27.61 -4.34
C LYS A 92 0.58 -27.86 -4.21
N ASN A 93 1.37 -26.80 -4.40
CA ASN A 93 2.84 -26.88 -4.43
C ASN A 93 3.48 -26.59 -3.07
N LEU A 94 2.70 -26.25 -2.06
CA LEU A 94 3.17 -25.90 -0.73
C LEU A 94 3.85 -27.09 -0.06
N THR A 95 5.03 -26.90 0.52
CA THR A 95 5.82 -27.88 1.25
C THR A 95 6.01 -27.43 2.71
N ILE A 96 6.56 -28.31 3.55
CA ILE A 96 6.86 -27.95 4.94
C ILE A 96 7.98 -26.91 5.00
N GLU A 97 8.91 -26.95 4.05
CA GLU A 97 10.04 -26.03 3.95
C GLU A 97 9.58 -24.58 3.74
N ASP A 98 8.44 -24.36 3.10
CA ASP A 98 7.84 -23.03 2.90
C ASP A 98 7.38 -22.39 4.23
N TYR A 99 7.26 -23.20 5.30
CA TYR A 99 6.91 -22.73 6.66
C TYR A 99 8.11 -22.68 7.60
N ILE A 100 9.24 -23.27 7.22
CA ILE A 100 10.46 -23.17 8.01
C ILE A 100 11.08 -21.81 7.72
N ALA A 101 10.73 -20.83 8.55
CA ALA A 101 11.39 -19.53 8.47
C ALA A 101 12.87 -19.69 8.83
N SER A 102 13.76 -19.07 8.04
CA SER A 102 15.18 -19.05 8.39
C SER A 102 15.38 -18.35 9.74
N PRO A 103 16.41 -18.69 10.53
CA PRO A 103 16.73 -18.01 11.78
C PRO A 103 16.80 -16.49 11.61
N GLU A 104 17.33 -16.02 10.47
CA GLU A 104 17.42 -14.61 10.13
C GLU A 104 16.03 -13.98 9.94
N ALA A 105 15.09 -14.70 9.31
CA ALA A 105 13.72 -14.21 9.10
C ALA A 105 12.93 -14.14 10.42
N ILE A 106 13.15 -15.11 11.33
CA ILE A 106 12.55 -15.11 12.67
C ILE A 106 13.07 -13.93 13.48
N GLU A 107 14.38 -13.73 13.48
CA GLU A 107 14.99 -12.62 14.22
C GLU A 107 14.58 -11.27 13.65
N PHE A 108 14.53 -11.14 12.33
CA PHE A 108 14.00 -9.94 11.65
C PHE A 108 12.57 -9.63 12.08
N ALA A 109 11.69 -10.63 12.07
CA ALA A 109 10.30 -10.46 12.48
C ALA A 109 10.19 -10.06 13.96
N ARG A 110 10.99 -10.69 14.84
CA ARG A 110 11.04 -10.37 16.26
C ARG A 110 11.50 -8.93 16.50
N GLN A 111 12.58 -8.50 15.88
CA GLN A 111 13.11 -7.14 16.03
C GLN A 111 12.15 -6.10 15.45
N SER A 112 11.54 -6.38 14.32
CA SER A 112 10.52 -5.51 13.71
C SER A 112 9.31 -5.34 14.63
N ALA A 113 8.85 -6.41 15.26
CA ALA A 113 7.71 -6.38 16.20
C ALA A 113 8.01 -5.59 17.48
N LEU A 114 9.27 -5.48 17.91
CA LEU A 114 9.69 -4.68 19.05
C LEU A 114 9.83 -3.17 18.73
N THR A 115 9.80 -2.80 17.47
CA THR A 115 9.92 -1.40 17.05
C THR A 115 8.55 -0.72 17.08
N THR A 116 8.44 0.38 17.82
CA THR A 116 7.22 1.21 17.83
C THR A 116 7.32 2.28 16.73
N PRO A 117 6.59 2.18 15.63
CA PRO A 117 6.69 3.09 14.50
C PRO A 117 5.84 4.35 14.72
N ILE A 118 6.33 5.28 15.54
CA ILE A 118 5.56 6.45 16.02
C ILE A 118 5.15 7.37 14.87
N TYR A 119 6.08 7.68 13.94
CA TYR A 119 5.76 8.59 12.83
C TYR A 119 4.79 7.95 11.84
N THR A 120 4.88 6.64 11.65
CA THR A 120 3.88 5.87 10.87
C THR A 120 2.49 6.00 11.49
N TYR A 121 2.36 5.84 12.81
CA TYR A 121 1.07 6.01 13.50
C TYR A 121 0.51 7.42 13.33
N ILE A 122 1.35 8.44 13.45
CA ILE A 122 0.95 9.84 13.26
C ILE A 122 0.47 10.06 11.82
N LEU A 123 1.19 9.58 10.82
CA LEU A 123 0.80 9.72 9.41
C LEU A 123 -0.54 9.00 9.13
N VAL A 124 -0.69 7.77 9.59
CA VAL A 124 -1.94 6.99 9.44
C VAL A 124 -3.11 7.70 10.14
N ALA A 125 -2.92 8.13 11.39
CA ALA A 125 -3.95 8.87 12.12
C ALA A 125 -4.33 10.16 11.40
N SER A 126 -3.36 10.90 10.85
CA SER A 126 -3.59 12.14 10.12
C SER A 126 -4.49 11.95 8.89
N ILE A 127 -4.20 10.95 8.03
CA ILE A 127 -5.04 10.67 6.86
C ILE A 127 -6.42 10.14 7.23
N VAL A 128 -6.53 9.38 8.33
CA VAL A 128 -7.83 8.91 8.85
C VAL A 128 -8.67 10.10 9.35
N CYS A 129 -8.09 11.01 10.11
CA CYS A 129 -8.79 12.21 10.60
C CYS A 129 -9.31 13.08 9.44
N VAL A 130 -8.49 13.30 8.40
CA VAL A 130 -8.91 14.03 7.19
C VAL A 130 -10.07 13.31 6.51
N THR A 131 -9.98 11.99 6.36
CA THR A 131 -11.04 11.19 5.70
C THR A 131 -12.34 11.19 6.50
N LEU A 132 -12.28 11.14 7.83
CA LEU A 132 -13.48 11.28 8.67
C LEU A 132 -14.13 12.65 8.48
N ALA A 133 -13.33 13.71 8.40
CA ALA A 133 -13.83 15.05 8.10
C ALA A 133 -14.43 15.14 6.67
N GLN A 134 -13.85 14.45 5.67
CA GLN A 134 -14.43 14.36 4.32
C GLN A 134 -15.83 13.73 4.36
N PHE A 135 -16.02 12.64 5.12
CA PHE A 135 -17.32 11.99 5.22
C PHE A 135 -18.40 12.87 5.85
N SER A 136 -18.01 13.79 6.75
CA SER A 136 -18.98 14.70 7.39
C SER A 136 -19.57 15.76 6.45
N ILE A 137 -18.83 16.17 5.41
CA ILE A 137 -19.28 17.19 4.44
C ILE A 137 -19.62 16.61 3.06
N GLY A 138 -19.35 15.32 2.85
CA GLY A 138 -19.49 14.60 1.57
C GLY A 138 -18.19 14.56 0.78
N LEU A 139 -17.92 13.37 0.17
CA LEU A 139 -16.68 13.11 -0.54
C LEU A 139 -16.45 14.08 -1.71
N GLN A 140 -17.46 14.26 -2.58
CA GLN A 140 -17.32 15.15 -3.75
C GLN A 140 -16.99 16.57 -3.31
N LYS A 141 -17.75 17.14 -2.39
CA LYS A 141 -17.52 18.50 -1.89
C LYS A 141 -16.11 18.66 -1.32
N SER A 142 -15.63 17.69 -0.55
CA SER A 142 -14.27 17.73 0.01
C SER A 142 -13.18 17.67 -1.06
N VAL A 143 -13.40 16.89 -2.12
CA VAL A 143 -12.46 16.79 -3.27
C VAL A 143 -12.45 18.12 -4.04
N ASP A 144 -13.58 18.74 -4.29
CA ASP A 144 -13.67 20.05 -4.95
C ASP A 144 -12.92 21.12 -4.16
N LEU A 145 -13.01 21.08 -2.83
CA LEU A 145 -12.35 22.05 -1.92
C LEU A 145 -10.83 21.84 -1.82
N ALA A 146 -10.35 20.61 -1.73
CA ALA A 146 -8.97 20.33 -1.33
C ALA A 146 -8.26 19.23 -2.14
N GLY A 147 -8.92 18.62 -3.13
CA GLY A 147 -8.28 17.67 -4.06
C GLY A 147 -7.22 18.34 -4.93
N PHE A 148 -6.27 17.57 -5.42
CA PHE A 148 -5.28 18.05 -6.38
C PHE A 148 -5.93 18.20 -7.76
N ASP A 149 -6.75 19.23 -7.88
CA ASP A 149 -7.33 19.70 -9.14
C ASP A 149 -6.26 20.47 -9.92
N LYS A 150 -5.79 19.88 -11.00
CA LYS A 150 -4.64 20.37 -11.76
C LYS A 150 -4.95 21.66 -12.52
N PRO A 151 -6.10 21.80 -13.18
CA PRO A 151 -6.56 23.07 -13.72
C PRO A 151 -6.59 24.20 -12.69
N VAL A 152 -7.19 23.96 -11.52
CA VAL A 152 -7.27 24.97 -10.45
C VAL A 152 -5.89 25.30 -9.88
N PHE A 153 -5.04 24.30 -9.72
CA PHE A 153 -3.63 24.47 -9.32
C PHE A 153 -2.89 25.43 -10.26
N LEU A 154 -3.05 25.23 -11.59
CA LEU A 154 -2.35 26.04 -12.59
C LEU A 154 -2.94 27.44 -12.78
N GLN A 155 -4.27 27.53 -12.79
CA GLN A 155 -4.97 28.79 -13.14
C GLN A 155 -5.17 29.72 -11.94
N ASN A 156 -5.45 29.16 -10.78
CA ASN A 156 -5.76 29.95 -9.57
C ASN A 156 -4.54 30.11 -8.65
N GLY A 157 -3.42 29.41 -8.95
CA GLY A 157 -2.24 29.43 -8.07
C GLY A 157 -2.44 28.72 -6.74
N GLU A 158 -3.39 27.78 -6.66
CA GLU A 158 -3.67 26.99 -5.45
C GLU A 158 -2.64 25.85 -5.27
N TRP A 159 -1.36 26.22 -5.19
CA TRP A 159 -0.22 25.30 -5.15
C TRP A 159 -0.25 24.33 -3.97
N TRP A 160 -0.94 24.64 -2.89
CA TRP A 160 -1.13 23.76 -1.73
C TRP A 160 -1.91 22.49 -2.05
N ARG A 161 -2.70 22.46 -3.14
CA ARG A 161 -3.50 21.31 -3.56
C ARG A 161 -2.67 20.05 -3.84
N ILE A 162 -1.41 20.19 -4.24
CA ILE A 162 -0.52 19.05 -4.45
C ILE A 162 -0.29 18.25 -3.14
N LEU A 163 -0.30 18.94 -1.99
CA LEU A 163 -0.16 18.31 -0.68
C LEU A 163 -1.50 17.87 -0.11
N THR A 164 -2.54 18.74 -0.17
CA THR A 164 -3.84 18.38 0.38
C THR A 164 -4.48 17.22 -0.37
N GLY A 165 -4.31 17.15 -1.70
CA GLY A 165 -4.71 15.97 -2.47
C GLY A 165 -4.09 14.67 -1.96
N GLY A 166 -2.83 14.72 -1.51
CA GLY A 166 -2.13 13.60 -0.88
C GLY A 166 -2.69 13.18 0.49
N ALA A 167 -3.51 14.02 1.14
CA ALA A 167 -4.14 13.70 2.42
C ALA A 167 -5.60 13.21 2.28
N LEU A 168 -6.27 13.52 1.17
CA LEU A 168 -7.66 13.15 0.90
C LEU A 168 -7.78 11.73 0.36
N HIS A 169 -8.98 11.14 0.47
CA HIS A 169 -9.27 9.82 -0.06
C HIS A 169 -10.64 9.77 -0.77
N GLY A 170 -10.73 8.97 -1.84
CA GLY A 170 -11.92 8.81 -2.67
C GLY A 170 -12.96 7.83 -2.10
N GLY A 171 -12.87 7.44 -0.81
CA GLY A 171 -13.82 6.57 -0.14
C GLY A 171 -13.19 5.56 0.81
N PHE A 172 -14.05 4.75 1.45
CA PHE A 172 -13.63 3.83 2.52
C PHE A 172 -12.57 2.80 2.09
N LEU A 173 -12.76 2.15 0.94
CA LEU A 173 -11.76 1.18 0.46
C LEU A 173 -10.42 1.83 0.15
N HIS A 174 -10.45 3.06 -0.37
CA HIS A 174 -9.23 3.80 -0.71
C HIS A 174 -8.42 4.14 0.55
N ILE A 175 -9.04 4.69 1.60
CA ILE A 175 -8.33 4.95 2.88
C ILE A 175 -7.89 3.65 3.55
N TYR A 176 -8.69 2.59 3.49
CA TYR A 176 -8.33 1.30 4.08
C TYR A 176 -7.05 0.74 3.47
N PHE A 177 -6.95 0.65 2.14
CA PHE A 177 -5.75 0.13 1.47
C PHE A 177 -4.54 1.05 1.64
N ASN A 178 -4.72 2.37 1.54
CA ASN A 178 -3.63 3.31 1.81
C ASN A 178 -3.16 3.26 3.27
N GLY A 179 -4.08 3.19 4.22
CA GLY A 179 -3.75 3.07 5.65
C GLY A 179 -2.97 1.78 5.97
N GLN A 180 -3.40 0.63 5.43
CA GLN A 180 -2.69 -0.64 5.60
C GLN A 180 -1.30 -0.61 4.96
N ALA A 181 -1.18 -0.07 3.75
CA ALA A 181 0.09 0.03 3.05
C ALA A 181 1.05 1.01 3.77
N LEU A 182 0.55 2.18 4.18
CA LEU A 182 1.33 3.16 4.94
C LEU A 182 1.79 2.58 6.29
N TYR A 183 0.91 1.86 7.01
CA TYR A 183 1.26 1.18 8.25
C TYR A 183 2.39 0.16 8.05
N GLY A 184 2.26 -0.71 7.04
CA GLY A 184 3.25 -1.76 6.78
C GLY A 184 4.59 -1.21 6.27
N PHE A 185 4.59 -0.42 5.21
CA PHE A 185 5.83 0.09 4.62
C PHE A 185 6.48 1.20 5.44
N GLY A 186 5.67 2.04 6.10
CA GLY A 186 6.17 3.06 7.01
C GLY A 186 6.87 2.44 8.21
N GLY A 187 6.24 1.45 8.86
CA GLY A 187 6.83 0.72 9.97
C GLY A 187 8.14 0.04 9.59
N LEU A 188 8.23 -0.53 8.38
CA LEU A 188 9.48 -1.12 7.88
C LEU A 188 10.60 -0.08 7.70
N ILE A 189 10.29 1.13 7.24
CA ILE A 189 11.31 2.19 7.12
C ILE A 189 11.77 2.68 8.49
N GLU A 190 10.86 2.87 9.45
CA GLU A 190 11.27 3.25 10.81
C GLU A 190 12.13 2.18 11.48
N PHE A 191 11.84 0.90 11.21
CA PHE A 191 12.63 -0.22 11.70
C PHE A 191 13.99 -0.32 11.02
N LEU A 192 14.04 -0.29 9.68
CA LEU A 192 15.26 -0.55 8.90
C LEU A 192 16.20 0.65 8.79
N SER A 193 15.64 1.84 8.76
CA SER A 193 16.38 3.10 8.60
C SER A 193 16.12 4.04 9.78
N ASN A 194 15.15 4.96 9.62
CA ASN A 194 14.81 5.93 10.65
C ASN A 194 13.48 6.61 10.31
N ARG A 195 12.80 7.11 11.37
CA ARG A 195 11.57 7.92 11.24
C ARG A 195 11.72 9.16 10.35
N ALA A 196 12.91 9.79 10.34
CA ALA A 196 13.15 10.96 9.48
C ALA A 196 13.11 10.60 8.00
N HIS A 197 13.74 9.48 7.60
CA HIS A 197 13.68 9.00 6.21
C HIS A 197 12.26 8.66 5.78
N LEU A 198 11.42 8.11 6.67
CA LEU A 198 10.01 7.85 6.38
C LEU A 198 9.30 9.12 5.92
N THR A 199 9.36 10.19 6.73
CA THR A 199 8.59 11.41 6.45
C THR A 199 9.14 12.22 5.29
N ILE A 200 10.46 12.25 5.14
CA ILE A 200 11.10 12.90 3.98
C ILE A 200 10.68 12.19 2.68
N VAL A 201 10.83 10.86 2.62
CA VAL A 201 10.46 10.08 1.44
C VAL A 201 8.97 10.25 1.14
N PHE A 202 8.12 10.13 2.15
CA PHE A 202 6.68 10.22 1.98
C PHE A 202 6.26 11.57 1.39
N LEU A 203 6.74 12.68 1.98
CA LEU A 203 6.39 14.03 1.53
C LEU A 203 6.95 14.33 0.13
N LEU A 204 8.24 14.05 -0.10
CA LEU A 204 8.87 14.27 -1.41
C LEU A 204 8.18 13.44 -2.50
N SER A 205 7.73 12.23 -2.19
CA SER A 205 7.07 11.36 -3.14
C SER A 205 5.63 11.78 -3.43
N ILE A 206 4.92 12.39 -2.48
CA ILE A 206 3.63 13.06 -2.78
C ILE A 206 3.87 14.20 -3.78
N ILE A 207 4.86 15.04 -3.53
CA ILE A 207 5.17 16.19 -4.39
C ILE A 207 5.64 15.69 -5.77
N GLY A 208 6.62 14.81 -5.83
CA GLY A 208 7.17 14.32 -7.10
C GLY A 208 6.18 13.50 -7.92
N GLY A 209 5.34 12.72 -7.23
CA GLY A 209 4.20 12.02 -7.86
C GLY A 209 3.19 13.00 -8.44
N GLY A 210 2.80 13.99 -7.66
CA GLY A 210 1.90 15.05 -8.12
C GLY A 210 2.46 15.84 -9.31
N LEU A 211 3.74 16.19 -9.28
CA LEU A 211 4.39 16.90 -10.39
C LEU A 211 4.46 16.05 -11.67
N LEU A 212 4.77 14.76 -11.57
CA LEU A 212 4.76 13.88 -12.74
C LEU A 212 3.34 13.70 -13.28
N SER A 213 2.36 13.57 -12.42
CA SER A 213 0.96 13.50 -12.81
C SER A 213 0.49 14.81 -13.45
N LEU A 214 0.88 15.96 -12.93
CA LEU A 214 0.59 17.26 -13.52
C LEU A 214 1.17 17.39 -14.94
N ALA A 215 2.40 16.91 -15.13
CA ALA A 215 3.09 17.01 -16.41
C ALA A 215 2.49 16.09 -17.50
N LEU A 216 2.00 14.89 -17.13
CA LEU A 216 1.56 13.87 -18.08
C LEU A 216 0.03 13.72 -18.13
N LEU A 217 -0.69 14.22 -17.13
CA LEU A 217 -2.14 14.21 -17.03
C LEU A 217 -2.62 15.56 -16.45
N PRO A 218 -2.44 16.68 -17.16
CA PRO A 218 -2.67 18.03 -16.65
C PRO A 218 -4.15 18.33 -16.33
N GLU A 219 -5.05 17.49 -16.81
CA GLU A 219 -6.48 17.61 -16.55
C GLU A 219 -6.94 16.58 -15.55
N GLY A 220 -7.94 16.92 -14.77
CA GLY A 220 -8.52 16.06 -13.77
C GLY A 220 -7.97 16.28 -12.35
N THR A 221 -8.60 15.58 -11.41
CA THR A 221 -8.33 15.74 -9.99
C THR A 221 -7.79 14.44 -9.41
N SER A 222 -6.73 14.52 -8.62
CA SER A 222 -6.11 13.38 -7.94
C SER A 222 -6.25 13.51 -6.43
N VAL A 223 -6.52 12.37 -5.76
CA VAL A 223 -6.55 12.26 -4.31
C VAL A 223 -5.92 10.95 -3.86
N GLY A 224 -5.26 10.96 -2.70
CA GLY A 224 -4.72 9.76 -2.06
C GLY A 224 -3.25 9.86 -1.66
N ALA A 225 -2.92 9.23 -0.54
CA ALA A 225 -1.55 9.10 -0.03
C ALA A 225 -0.68 8.16 -0.88
N SER A 226 -1.26 7.54 -1.90
CA SER A 226 -0.63 6.44 -2.65
C SER A 226 0.65 6.82 -3.38
N GLY A 227 0.78 8.07 -3.88
CA GLY A 227 2.05 8.58 -4.44
C GLY A 227 3.18 8.55 -3.40
N GLY A 228 2.90 8.99 -2.17
CA GLY A 228 3.82 8.89 -1.04
C GLY A 228 4.17 7.44 -0.70
N ILE A 229 3.17 6.57 -0.64
CA ILE A 229 3.32 5.13 -0.35
C ILE A 229 4.17 4.43 -1.42
N MET A 230 3.95 4.75 -2.70
CA MET A 230 4.81 4.22 -3.77
C MET A 230 6.27 4.64 -3.60
N GLY A 231 6.52 5.85 -3.08
CA GLY A 231 7.85 6.26 -2.70
C GLY A 231 8.45 5.43 -1.58
N LEU A 232 7.67 5.08 -0.56
CA LEU A 232 8.13 4.18 0.51
C LEU A 232 8.53 2.81 -0.07
N ILE A 233 7.74 2.26 -0.99
CA ILE A 233 8.04 0.97 -1.65
C ILE A 233 9.30 1.11 -2.50
N GLY A 234 9.47 2.21 -3.25
CA GLY A 234 10.67 2.50 -4.03
C GLY A 234 11.93 2.57 -3.16
N TYR A 235 11.86 3.26 -2.03
CA TYR A 235 12.93 3.31 -1.04
C TYR A 235 13.29 1.91 -0.51
N LEU A 236 12.28 1.13 -0.10
CA LEU A 236 12.47 -0.22 0.42
C LEU A 236 13.00 -1.21 -0.63
N ALA A 237 12.64 -1.05 -1.90
CA ALA A 237 13.20 -1.84 -2.99
C ALA A 237 14.70 -1.58 -3.15
N ILE A 238 15.13 -0.32 -3.10
CA ILE A 238 16.56 0.05 -3.10
C ILE A 238 17.26 -0.45 -1.83
N TYR A 239 16.59 -0.39 -0.68
CA TYR A 239 17.11 -0.95 0.57
C TYR A 239 17.36 -2.45 0.42
N GLY A 240 16.36 -3.19 -0.07
CA GLY A 240 16.47 -4.63 -0.35
C GLY A 240 17.58 -4.98 -1.33
N TYR A 241 17.78 -4.16 -2.36
CA TYR A 241 18.88 -4.34 -3.31
C TYR A 241 20.27 -4.10 -2.69
N ARG A 242 20.44 -3.00 -1.93
CA ARG A 242 21.74 -2.61 -1.35
C ARG A 242 22.14 -3.41 -0.13
N ARG A 243 21.17 -3.82 0.68
CA ARG A 243 21.38 -4.45 2.00
C ARG A 243 20.91 -5.91 2.03
N LYS A 244 20.86 -6.57 0.88
CA LYS A 244 20.32 -7.93 0.70
C LYS A 244 20.87 -8.99 1.67
N ARG A 245 22.13 -8.82 2.16
CA ARG A 245 22.77 -9.74 3.10
C ARG A 245 22.26 -9.60 4.55
N GLN A 246 21.55 -8.52 4.86
CA GLN A 246 21.05 -8.19 6.20
C GLN A 246 19.52 -8.34 6.29
N LEU A 247 18.90 -8.85 5.23
CA LEU A 247 17.46 -8.97 5.10
C LEU A 247 17.08 -10.41 4.76
N PRO A 248 15.84 -10.82 5.07
CA PRO A 248 15.30 -12.10 4.62
C PRO A 248 15.46 -12.26 3.10
N PRO A 249 15.73 -13.48 2.60
CA PRO A 249 16.05 -13.73 1.18
C PRO A 249 15.03 -13.16 0.19
N ASP A 250 13.74 -13.23 0.51
CA ASP A 250 12.64 -12.78 -0.35
C ASP A 250 12.23 -11.32 -0.18
N PHE A 251 12.94 -10.54 0.64
CA PHE A 251 12.56 -9.14 0.92
C PHE A 251 12.45 -8.30 -0.36
N LEU A 252 13.49 -8.28 -1.20
CA LEU A 252 13.47 -7.53 -2.47
C LEU A 252 12.39 -8.05 -3.41
N LYS A 253 12.26 -9.37 -3.52
CA LYS A 253 11.21 -10.00 -4.34
C LYS A 253 9.81 -9.56 -3.89
N SER A 254 9.56 -9.49 -2.58
CA SER A 254 8.29 -8.99 -2.04
C SER A 254 8.03 -7.54 -2.46
N MET A 255 9.03 -6.66 -2.42
CA MET A 255 8.87 -5.27 -2.88
C MET A 255 8.54 -5.21 -4.37
N LEU A 256 9.25 -5.99 -5.21
CA LEU A 256 8.99 -6.04 -6.65
C LEU A 256 7.60 -6.62 -6.98
N VAL A 257 7.14 -7.63 -6.22
CA VAL A 257 5.79 -8.19 -6.36
C VAL A 257 4.73 -7.13 -6.00
N ASN A 258 4.92 -6.37 -4.91
CA ASN A 258 4.00 -5.28 -4.56
C ASN A 258 3.95 -4.20 -5.65
N ILE A 259 5.10 -3.78 -6.19
CA ILE A 259 5.18 -2.83 -7.31
C ILE A 259 4.41 -3.37 -8.52
N GLY A 260 4.68 -4.62 -8.90
CA GLY A 260 4.02 -5.27 -10.03
C GLY A 260 2.51 -5.40 -9.84
N PHE A 261 2.05 -5.77 -8.63
CA PHE A 261 0.63 -5.86 -8.31
C PHE A 261 -0.06 -4.50 -8.39
N ILE A 262 0.52 -3.45 -7.78
CA ILE A 262 -0.05 -2.09 -7.80
C ILE A 262 -0.07 -1.54 -9.23
N ALA A 263 1.00 -1.77 -10.02
CA ALA A 263 1.06 -1.37 -11.41
C ALA A 263 -0.01 -2.08 -12.26
N ALA A 264 -0.16 -3.40 -12.11
CA ALA A 264 -1.19 -4.17 -12.80
C ALA A 264 -2.59 -3.68 -12.42
N PHE A 265 -2.86 -3.49 -11.10
CA PHE A 265 -4.12 -2.94 -10.64
C PHE A 265 -4.38 -1.54 -11.22
N GLY A 266 -3.35 -0.68 -11.26
CA GLY A 266 -3.43 0.66 -11.85
C GLY A 266 -3.75 0.64 -13.34
N VAL A 267 -3.19 -0.31 -14.10
CA VAL A 267 -3.52 -0.47 -15.54
C VAL A 267 -4.98 -0.86 -15.72
N PHE A 268 -5.51 -1.81 -14.93
CA PHE A 268 -6.91 -2.20 -15.01
C PHE A 268 -7.85 -1.09 -14.50
N ALA A 269 -7.45 -0.36 -13.48
CA ALA A 269 -8.22 0.72 -12.87
C ALA A 269 -7.75 2.13 -13.32
N TRP A 270 -7.19 2.26 -14.52
CA TRP A 270 -6.53 3.47 -15.02
C TRP A 270 -7.40 4.74 -14.99
N GLN A 271 -8.72 4.58 -14.94
CA GLN A 271 -9.66 5.70 -14.89
C GLN A 271 -9.89 6.27 -13.48
N ILE A 272 -9.52 5.50 -12.45
CA ILE A 272 -9.71 5.88 -11.05
C ILE A 272 -8.40 5.93 -10.28
N ILE A 273 -7.31 5.49 -10.90
CA ILE A 273 -5.97 5.49 -10.30
C ILE A 273 -5.04 6.39 -11.12
N ASP A 274 -4.43 7.33 -10.43
CA ASP A 274 -3.39 8.18 -11.01
C ASP A 274 -2.05 7.42 -11.07
N ASN A 275 -1.87 6.68 -12.17
CA ASN A 275 -0.66 5.88 -12.40
C ASN A 275 0.61 6.73 -12.52
N PHE A 276 0.50 7.97 -12.98
CA PHE A 276 1.65 8.87 -13.08
C PHE A 276 2.07 9.38 -11.71
N ALA A 277 1.12 9.66 -10.80
CA ALA A 277 1.44 9.96 -9.41
C ALA A 277 2.12 8.77 -8.71
N HIS A 278 1.67 7.54 -8.99
CA HIS A 278 2.33 6.32 -8.49
C HIS A 278 3.75 6.17 -9.02
N LEU A 279 3.94 6.31 -10.32
CA LEU A 279 5.26 6.21 -10.95
C LEU A 279 6.23 7.29 -10.44
N GLY A 280 5.77 8.53 -10.37
CA GLY A 280 6.58 9.64 -9.87
C GLY A 280 6.99 9.45 -8.42
N GLY A 281 6.05 9.01 -7.57
CA GLY A 281 6.34 8.68 -6.17
C GLY A 281 7.38 7.55 -6.05
N LEU A 282 7.20 6.46 -6.79
CA LEU A 282 8.13 5.32 -6.83
C LEU A 282 9.55 5.76 -7.22
N LEU A 283 9.67 6.56 -8.27
CA LEU A 283 10.97 7.06 -8.75
C LEU A 283 11.65 7.96 -7.71
N VAL A 284 10.92 8.89 -7.10
CA VAL A 284 11.47 9.78 -6.05
C VAL A 284 11.96 8.97 -4.86
N GLY A 285 11.17 8.02 -4.38
CA GLY A 285 11.59 7.17 -3.26
C GLY A 285 12.81 6.30 -3.60
N ALA A 286 12.85 5.74 -4.82
CA ALA A 286 14.00 4.97 -5.29
C ALA A 286 15.27 5.82 -5.41
N VAL A 287 15.18 7.02 -5.99
CA VAL A 287 16.31 7.94 -6.10
C VAL A 287 16.78 8.37 -4.72
N TYR A 288 15.89 8.76 -3.81
CA TYR A 288 16.23 9.11 -2.45
C TYR A 288 16.92 7.93 -1.73
N GLY A 289 16.36 6.72 -1.83
CA GLY A 289 16.97 5.51 -1.26
C GLY A 289 18.38 5.24 -1.85
N PHE A 290 18.52 5.45 -3.16
CA PHE A 290 19.81 5.30 -3.82
C PHE A 290 20.86 6.32 -3.34
N LEU A 291 20.46 7.50 -2.95
CA LEU A 291 21.38 8.52 -2.40
C LEU A 291 21.68 8.29 -0.91
N GLN A 292 20.72 7.90 -0.11
CA GLN A 292 20.82 7.89 1.35
C GLN A 292 21.21 6.54 1.96
N ILE A 293 20.83 5.41 1.36
CA ILE A 293 21.14 4.10 1.95
C ILE A 293 22.60 3.77 1.71
N PRO A 294 23.43 3.55 2.75
CA PRO A 294 24.85 3.26 2.59
C PRO A 294 25.06 1.90 1.91
N ARG A 295 26.05 1.82 1.01
CA ARG A 295 26.52 0.56 0.41
C ARG A 295 27.42 -0.22 1.36
N ASP A 296 28.15 0.50 2.19
CA ASP A 296 29.04 -0.04 3.19
C ASP A 296 28.23 -0.73 4.28
N PHE A 297 28.47 -2.03 4.49
CA PHE A 297 27.76 -2.85 5.46
C PHE A 297 28.15 -2.51 6.92
N GLU A 298 29.30 -1.91 7.13
CA GLU A 298 29.76 -1.43 8.44
C GLU A 298 28.96 -0.21 8.92
N LYS A 299 28.40 0.56 7.99
CA LYS A 299 27.57 1.74 8.32
C LYS A 299 26.14 1.29 8.63
N ASN A 300 25.66 1.67 9.82
CA ASN A 300 24.28 1.45 10.21
C ASN A 300 23.36 2.46 9.49
N PRO A 301 22.37 2.03 8.69
CA PRO A 301 21.45 2.94 8.01
C PRO A 301 20.56 3.76 8.97
N ARG A 302 20.49 3.38 10.24
CA ARG A 302 19.72 4.09 11.28
C ARG A 302 20.46 5.29 11.86
N ASP A 303 21.78 5.33 11.68
CA ASP A 303 22.61 6.45 12.15
C ASP A 303 22.52 7.59 11.16
N ILE A 304 21.86 8.64 11.57
CA ILE A 304 21.62 9.82 10.74
C ILE A 304 22.13 11.09 11.44
N LEU A 305 22.42 12.08 10.62
CA LEU A 305 22.84 13.40 11.11
C LEU A 305 21.63 14.11 11.77
N PHE A 306 21.88 14.92 12.77
CA PHE A 306 20.87 15.80 13.40
C PHE A 306 20.08 16.61 12.35
N PHE A 307 20.76 17.08 11.30
CA PHE A 307 20.10 17.79 10.20
C PHE A 307 19.05 16.95 9.49
N THR A 308 19.31 15.66 9.26
CA THR A 308 18.34 14.74 8.65
C THR A 308 17.13 14.51 9.59
N GLU A 309 17.36 14.39 10.90
CA GLU A 309 16.29 14.32 11.90
C GLU A 309 15.40 15.57 11.86
N LEU A 310 16.04 16.76 11.84
CA LEU A 310 15.33 18.03 11.76
C LEU A 310 14.49 18.14 10.48
N VAL A 311 15.05 17.80 9.32
CA VAL A 311 14.31 17.80 8.04
C VAL A 311 13.14 16.81 8.07
N GLY A 312 13.34 15.64 8.66
CA GLY A 312 12.27 14.65 8.83
C GLY A 312 11.13 15.15 9.73
N ALA A 313 11.48 15.81 10.83
CA ALA A 313 10.49 16.40 11.73
C ALA A 313 9.72 17.56 11.04
N ILE A 314 10.43 18.38 10.26
CA ILE A 314 9.81 19.45 9.45
C ILE A 314 8.87 18.84 8.41
N ALA A 315 9.28 17.78 7.71
CA ALA A 315 8.43 17.10 6.73
C ALA A 315 7.14 16.54 7.37
N LEU A 316 7.25 15.93 8.56
CA LEU A 316 6.08 15.51 9.32
C LEU A 316 5.19 16.69 9.69
N GLY A 317 5.78 17.78 10.19
CA GLY A 317 5.07 19.01 10.56
C GLY A 317 4.32 19.63 9.38
N ILE A 318 4.94 19.67 8.20
CA ILE A 318 4.30 20.14 6.96
C ILE A 318 3.09 19.27 6.62
N PHE A 319 3.22 17.94 6.69
CA PHE A 319 2.11 17.04 6.38
C PHE A 319 0.95 17.19 7.39
N ILE A 320 1.25 17.27 8.68
CA ILE A 320 0.23 17.51 9.72
C ILE A 320 -0.46 18.88 9.48
N ALA A 321 0.30 19.94 9.22
CA ALA A 321 -0.26 21.26 8.91
C ALA A 321 -1.16 21.20 7.65
N THR A 322 -0.79 20.43 6.64
CA THR A 322 -1.60 20.18 5.44
C THR A 322 -2.94 19.50 5.81
N CYS A 323 -2.90 18.49 6.69
CA CYS A 323 -4.12 17.81 7.15
C CYS A 323 -5.04 18.76 7.93
N ILE A 324 -4.47 19.56 8.84
CA ILE A 324 -5.23 20.58 9.61
C ILE A 324 -5.82 21.62 8.66
N PHE A 325 -5.06 22.08 7.68
CA PHE A 325 -5.54 23.03 6.68
C PHE A 325 -6.69 22.45 5.85
N SER A 326 -6.59 21.19 5.40
CA SER A 326 -7.68 20.53 4.68
C SER A 326 -8.96 20.47 5.52
N ILE A 327 -8.86 20.08 6.79
CA ILE A 327 -10.02 20.04 7.70
C ILE A 327 -10.58 21.46 7.91
N SER A 328 -9.72 22.48 8.01
CA SER A 328 -10.18 23.88 8.17
C SER A 328 -10.98 24.38 6.96
N LEU A 329 -10.64 23.95 5.75
CA LEU A 329 -11.43 24.25 4.55
C LEU A 329 -12.81 23.60 4.61
N PHE A 330 -12.90 22.36 5.11
CA PHE A 330 -14.16 21.63 5.24
C PHE A 330 -15.10 22.27 6.28
N LEU A 331 -14.55 22.77 7.39
CA LEU A 331 -15.34 23.42 8.45
C LEU A 331 -15.87 24.80 8.07
N LYS A 332 -15.28 25.46 7.05
CA LYS A 332 -15.70 26.77 6.56
C LYS A 332 -16.71 26.72 5.42
N SER A 333 -16.94 25.54 4.88
CA SER A 333 -17.78 25.30 3.69
C SER A 333 -19.19 24.83 4.06
#